data_47951db251b536f042acbd7d7c272b38
#
_entry.id   47951db251b536f042acbd7d7c272b38
#
_cell.length_a   1.000
_cell.length_b   1.000
_cell.length_c   1.000
_cell.angle_alpha   90.00
_cell.angle_beta   90.00
_cell.angle_gamma   90.00
#
_symmetry.space_group_name_H-M   'P 1'
#
loop_
_entity.id
_entity.type
_entity.pdbx_description
1 polymer ?
#
loop_
_entity_poly.entity_id
_entity_poly.type
_entity_poly.pdbx_seq_one_letter_code
_entity_poly.pdbx_strand_id
1 'polypeptide(L)'
;MNQLYLVPDIQDMEHSVQLAEEYGCAFEYNDFYAPAVLDDPKKQEEIIAHYKKYRSDFSKDTMHGAFLDVTIHSSDARIREVSALRIHQSMEIAKKLGLRGVVFHTGRLAGFRVDYYLTQWKEMNAAFFRELAEKYPEQQIYMENMFDEAPDVLAGLAEEMKEVKNFGVCLDYAHAALTGCTGREWVETLA
;
A
#
# COMPACT_ATOMS: atom_id res chain seq x y z
N MET A 1 -0.77 -12.94 -14.71
CA MET A 1 0.67 -12.60 -14.77
C MET A 1 0.88 -11.53 -13.70
N ASN A 2 1.78 -11.75 -12.76
CA ASN A 2 2.03 -10.77 -11.70
C ASN A 2 2.68 -9.53 -12.32
N GLN A 3 2.18 -8.34 -11.99
CA GLN A 3 2.75 -7.08 -12.44
C GLN A 3 3.96 -6.74 -11.57
N LEU A 4 5.08 -6.36 -12.19
CA LEU A 4 6.22 -5.79 -11.50
C LEU A 4 6.06 -4.27 -11.39
N TYR A 5 6.49 -3.73 -10.26
CA TYR A 5 6.47 -2.30 -10.00
C TYR A 5 7.88 -1.79 -9.70
N LEU A 6 8.15 -0.58 -10.13
CA LEU A 6 9.38 0.17 -9.87
C LEU A 6 9.00 1.46 -9.13
N VAL A 7 9.67 1.75 -8.04
CA VAL A 7 9.57 3.07 -7.38
C VAL A 7 10.44 4.05 -8.19
N PRO A 8 9.83 5.03 -8.87
CA PRO A 8 10.59 5.98 -9.68
C PRO A 8 11.36 6.97 -8.81
N ASP A 9 12.56 7.35 -9.24
CA ASP A 9 13.26 8.48 -8.66
C ASP A 9 12.68 9.78 -9.25
N ILE A 10 11.99 10.57 -8.43
CA ILE A 10 11.39 11.83 -8.84
C ILE A 10 12.42 12.83 -9.38
N GLN A 11 13.69 12.70 -9.00
CA GLN A 11 14.77 13.56 -9.46
C GLN A 11 15.40 13.06 -10.77
N ASP A 12 15.18 11.79 -11.14
CA ASP A 12 15.66 11.19 -12.39
C ASP A 12 14.57 10.35 -13.06
N MET A 13 13.50 11.00 -13.42
CA MET A 13 12.35 10.39 -14.09
C MET A 13 12.67 9.81 -15.46
N GLU A 14 13.61 10.42 -16.20
CA GLU A 14 14.00 9.91 -17.53
C GLU A 14 14.59 8.51 -17.43
N HIS A 15 15.52 8.32 -16.50
CA HIS A 15 16.11 7.00 -16.23
C HIS A 15 15.05 6.01 -15.70
N SER A 16 14.19 6.45 -14.78
CA SER A 16 13.10 5.61 -14.26
C SER A 16 12.17 5.12 -15.35
N VAL A 17 11.80 5.98 -16.31
CA VAL A 17 10.98 5.61 -17.49
C VAL A 17 11.71 4.59 -18.36
N GLN A 18 12.99 4.80 -18.66
CA GLN A 18 13.80 3.84 -19.44
C GLN A 18 13.84 2.46 -18.80
N LEU A 19 14.08 2.39 -17.49
CA LEU A 19 14.08 1.12 -16.76
C LEU A 19 12.69 0.45 -16.79
N ALA A 20 11.63 1.22 -16.57
CA ALA A 20 10.27 0.67 -16.60
C ALA A 20 9.90 0.09 -17.97
N GLU A 21 10.34 0.74 -19.06
CA GLU A 21 10.15 0.22 -20.43
C GLU A 21 11.00 -1.02 -20.69
N GLU A 22 12.27 -1.02 -20.30
CA GLU A 22 13.20 -2.15 -20.48
C GLU A 22 12.71 -3.42 -19.78
N TYR A 23 12.21 -3.28 -18.54
CA TYR A 23 11.79 -4.42 -17.71
C TYR A 23 10.28 -4.67 -17.70
N GLY A 24 9.49 -3.88 -18.42
CA GLY A 24 8.04 -4.01 -18.46
C GLY A 24 7.35 -3.73 -17.13
N CYS A 25 7.91 -2.81 -16.33
CA CYS A 25 7.39 -2.44 -15.02
C CYS A 25 6.31 -1.35 -15.13
N ALA A 26 5.35 -1.36 -14.19
CA ALA A 26 4.56 -0.19 -13.85
C ALA A 26 5.27 0.61 -12.74
N PHE A 27 4.79 1.81 -12.43
CA PHE A 27 5.33 2.59 -11.33
C PHE A 27 4.54 2.39 -10.04
N GLU A 28 5.24 2.47 -8.91
CA GLU A 28 4.69 2.72 -7.59
C GLU A 28 5.24 4.06 -7.07
N TYR A 29 4.40 5.10 -7.06
CA TYR A 29 4.80 6.46 -6.65
C TYR A 29 4.91 6.56 -5.14
N ASN A 30 6.05 7.02 -4.62
CA ASN A 30 6.33 7.06 -3.18
C ASN A 30 6.50 8.49 -2.62
N ASP A 31 5.96 9.52 -3.28
CA ASP A 31 6.15 10.92 -2.86
C ASP A 31 4.94 11.53 -2.15
N PHE A 32 3.85 10.75 -1.98
CA PHE A 32 2.60 11.24 -1.40
C PHE A 32 2.34 10.78 0.05
N TYR A 33 3.20 9.92 0.63
CA TYR A 33 2.93 9.32 1.94
C TYR A 33 3.02 10.27 3.13
N ALA A 34 3.82 11.34 3.00
CA ALA A 34 4.15 12.21 4.13
C ALA A 34 2.99 13.15 4.50
N PRO A 35 2.67 13.34 5.80
CA PRO A 35 1.64 14.27 6.24
C PRO A 35 1.80 15.68 5.67
N ALA A 36 3.04 16.16 5.53
CA ALA A 36 3.34 17.47 4.95
C ALA A 36 2.97 17.61 3.47
N VAL A 37 2.75 16.49 2.77
CA VAL A 37 2.23 16.45 1.40
C VAL A 37 0.72 16.20 1.42
N LEU A 38 0.26 15.28 2.26
CA LEU A 38 -1.16 14.94 2.38
C LEU A 38 -2.02 16.13 2.82
N ASP A 39 -1.47 17.03 3.63
CA ASP A 39 -2.17 18.23 4.12
C ASP A 39 -1.96 19.47 3.23
N ASP A 40 -1.16 19.37 2.17
CA ASP A 40 -0.82 20.50 1.29
C ASP A 40 -1.25 20.23 -0.18
N PRO A 41 -2.46 20.65 -0.58
CA PRO A 41 -2.94 20.46 -1.95
C PRO A 41 -2.02 21.06 -3.02
N LYS A 42 -1.29 22.13 -2.69
CA LYS A 42 -0.36 22.76 -3.65
C LYS A 42 0.84 21.87 -3.92
N LYS A 43 1.43 21.27 -2.87
CA LYS A 43 2.51 20.29 -3.04
C LYS A 43 2.05 19.06 -3.82
N GLN A 44 0.83 18.56 -3.54
CA GLN A 44 0.26 17.46 -4.33
C GLN A 44 0.18 17.80 -5.80
N GLU A 45 -0.33 19.00 -6.16
CA GLU A 45 -0.40 19.46 -7.56
C GLU A 45 0.97 19.58 -8.20
N GLU A 46 1.97 20.08 -7.49
CA GLU A 46 3.35 20.21 -7.99
C GLU A 46 3.95 18.84 -8.31
N ILE A 47 3.78 17.84 -7.44
CA ILE A 47 4.23 16.46 -7.65
C ILE A 47 3.47 15.82 -8.81
N ILE A 48 2.14 15.96 -8.85
CA ILE A 48 1.30 15.43 -9.92
C ILE A 48 1.70 16.04 -11.28
N ALA A 49 1.91 17.36 -11.33
CA ALA A 49 2.32 18.04 -12.54
C ALA A 49 3.71 17.60 -13.00
N HIS A 50 4.60 17.27 -12.05
CA HIS A 50 5.92 16.74 -12.38
C HIS A 50 5.80 15.37 -13.05
N TYR A 51 5.08 14.41 -12.47
CA TYR A 51 4.90 13.07 -13.04
C TYR A 51 4.22 13.10 -14.41
N LYS A 52 3.24 13.98 -14.61
CA LYS A 52 2.53 14.16 -15.90
C LYS A 52 3.41 14.64 -17.05
N LYS A 53 4.61 15.13 -16.79
CA LYS A 53 5.58 15.47 -17.86
C LYS A 53 6.20 14.21 -18.49
N TYR A 54 6.28 13.11 -17.73
CA TYR A 54 6.95 11.88 -18.13
C TYR A 54 5.98 10.72 -18.39
N ARG A 55 4.73 10.84 -17.94
CA ARG A 55 3.73 9.80 -18.04
C ARG A 55 2.38 10.35 -18.45
N SER A 56 1.75 9.74 -19.46
CA SER A 56 0.42 10.13 -19.94
C SER A 56 -0.69 9.17 -19.49
N ASP A 57 -0.34 7.93 -19.12
CA ASP A 57 -1.28 6.89 -18.64
C ASP A 57 -0.79 6.33 -17.33
N PHE A 58 -1.62 6.47 -16.31
CA PHE A 58 -1.37 6.03 -14.94
C PHE A 58 -2.20 4.79 -14.55
N SER A 59 -3.00 4.25 -15.47
CA SER A 59 -3.99 3.20 -15.18
C SER A 59 -3.40 1.85 -14.74
N LYS A 60 -2.10 1.64 -14.97
CA LYS A 60 -1.37 0.46 -14.52
C LYS A 60 -0.54 0.71 -13.26
N ASP A 61 -0.33 1.98 -12.94
CA ASP A 61 0.54 2.39 -11.86
C ASP A 61 -0.19 2.36 -10.51
N THR A 62 0.58 2.27 -9.45
CA THR A 62 0.13 2.35 -8.07
C THR A 62 0.82 3.50 -7.35
N MET A 63 0.44 3.76 -6.13
CA MET A 63 1.20 4.60 -5.22
C MET A 63 1.30 3.95 -3.86
N HIS A 64 2.36 4.26 -3.14
CA HIS A 64 2.46 3.98 -1.73
C HIS A 64 1.61 5.00 -0.98
N GLY A 65 0.65 4.53 -0.18
CA GLY A 65 -0.16 5.37 0.69
C GLY A 65 0.60 5.85 1.93
N ALA A 66 -0.09 6.55 2.80
CA ALA A 66 0.44 6.88 4.12
C ALA A 66 0.75 5.60 4.90
N PHE A 67 1.95 5.49 5.46
CA PHE A 67 2.37 4.29 6.19
C PHE A 67 3.02 4.57 7.54
N LEU A 68 3.74 5.68 7.70
CA LEU A 68 4.33 6.04 8.99
C LEU A 68 3.22 6.45 9.96
N ASP A 69 3.24 5.84 11.16
CA ASP A 69 2.29 6.10 12.25
C ASP A 69 0.81 5.84 11.89
N VAL A 70 0.53 5.07 10.84
CA VAL A 70 -0.81 4.66 10.44
C VAL A 70 -1.18 3.34 11.11
N THR A 71 -2.15 3.38 12.03
CA THR A 71 -2.51 2.24 12.88
C THR A 71 -4.03 2.14 13.05
N ILE A 72 -4.71 1.51 12.10
CA ILE A 72 -6.17 1.33 12.10
C ILE A 72 -6.65 0.46 13.29
N HIS A 73 -5.82 -0.45 13.75
CA HIS A 73 -6.10 -1.35 14.87
C HIS A 73 -5.70 -0.80 16.25
N SER A 74 -5.39 0.51 16.35
CA SER A 74 -5.07 1.14 17.63
C SER A 74 -6.24 1.03 18.62
N SER A 75 -5.95 0.82 19.90
CA SER A 75 -6.95 0.92 20.97
C SER A 75 -7.44 2.37 21.18
N ASP A 76 -6.62 3.37 20.82
CA ASP A 76 -6.97 4.78 20.90
C ASP A 76 -7.78 5.21 19.68
N ALA A 77 -9.02 5.69 19.91
CA ALA A 77 -9.91 6.13 18.85
C ALA A 77 -9.35 7.30 18.03
N ARG A 78 -8.61 8.22 18.66
CA ARG A 78 -8.02 9.38 17.96
C ARG A 78 -6.90 8.96 17.01
N ILE A 79 -6.10 7.96 17.38
CA ILE A 79 -5.09 7.39 16.49
C ILE A 79 -5.78 6.74 15.30
N ARG A 80 -6.87 6.01 15.51
CA ARG A 80 -7.65 5.43 14.40
C ARG A 80 -8.23 6.49 13.47
N GLU A 81 -8.78 7.57 14.03
CA GLU A 81 -9.35 8.69 13.24
C GLU A 81 -8.30 9.34 12.34
N VAL A 82 -7.10 9.65 12.88
CA VAL A 82 -6.01 10.21 12.10
C VAL A 82 -5.52 9.21 11.06
N SER A 83 -5.36 7.92 11.41
CA SER A 83 -4.96 6.87 10.48
C SER A 83 -5.94 6.73 9.32
N ALA A 84 -7.24 6.70 9.61
CA ALA A 84 -8.30 6.66 8.60
C ALA A 84 -8.25 7.89 7.68
N LEU A 85 -8.08 9.09 8.24
CA LEU A 85 -7.92 10.32 7.46
C LEU A 85 -6.76 10.19 6.46
N ARG A 86 -5.58 9.74 6.90
CA ARG A 86 -4.39 9.58 6.04
C ARG A 86 -4.61 8.57 4.91
N ILE A 87 -5.24 7.45 5.22
CA ILE A 87 -5.59 6.45 4.22
C ILE A 87 -6.58 7.03 3.19
N HIS A 88 -7.61 7.74 3.63
CA HIS A 88 -8.56 8.38 2.71
C HIS A 88 -7.89 9.45 1.84
N GLN A 89 -6.98 10.27 2.38
CA GLN A 89 -6.22 11.24 1.59
C GLN A 89 -5.40 10.54 0.50
N SER A 90 -4.75 9.41 0.81
CA SER A 90 -4.01 8.61 -0.18
C SER A 90 -4.93 8.10 -1.30
N MET A 91 -6.10 7.57 -0.95
CA MET A 91 -7.08 7.09 -1.94
C MET A 91 -7.58 8.22 -2.86
N GLU A 92 -7.84 9.42 -2.31
CA GLU A 92 -8.26 10.58 -3.11
C GLU A 92 -7.16 11.05 -4.09
N ILE A 93 -5.90 11.00 -3.69
CA ILE A 93 -4.77 11.31 -4.59
C ILE A 93 -4.69 10.26 -5.71
N ALA A 94 -4.78 8.97 -5.38
CA ALA A 94 -4.78 7.89 -6.36
C ALA A 94 -5.92 8.05 -7.38
N LYS A 95 -7.12 8.36 -6.91
CA LYS A 95 -8.30 8.64 -7.75
C LYS A 95 -8.05 9.83 -8.67
N LYS A 96 -7.48 10.93 -8.16
CA LYS A 96 -7.16 12.14 -8.93
C LYS A 96 -6.14 11.90 -10.03
N LEU A 97 -5.17 11.02 -9.80
CA LEU A 97 -4.18 10.60 -10.79
C LEU A 97 -4.71 9.54 -11.76
N GLY A 98 -5.79 8.86 -11.45
CA GLY A 98 -6.29 7.71 -12.21
C GLY A 98 -5.41 6.46 -12.04
N LEU A 99 -4.80 6.31 -10.86
CA LEU A 99 -3.97 5.15 -10.53
C LEU A 99 -4.82 3.87 -10.41
N ARG A 100 -4.20 2.74 -10.69
CA ARG A 100 -4.78 1.42 -10.47
C ARG A 100 -5.12 1.18 -9.00
N GLY A 101 -4.27 1.61 -8.08
CA GLY A 101 -4.49 1.35 -6.66
C GLY A 101 -3.45 1.95 -5.74
N VAL A 102 -3.59 1.63 -4.46
CA VAL A 102 -2.74 2.13 -3.37
C VAL A 102 -2.23 0.97 -2.53
N VAL A 103 -0.95 1.01 -2.19
CA VAL A 103 -0.29 0.05 -1.30
C VAL A 103 -0.26 0.63 0.11
N PHE A 104 -0.66 -0.15 1.10
CA PHE A 104 -0.60 0.19 2.52
C PHE A 104 0.10 -0.92 3.29
N HIS A 105 0.86 -0.57 4.31
CA HIS A 105 1.52 -1.54 5.18
C HIS A 105 0.56 -2.16 6.20
N THR A 106 0.92 -3.35 6.69
CA THR A 106 0.20 -4.02 7.80
C THR A 106 0.15 -3.16 9.07
N GLY A 107 1.13 -2.28 9.27
CA GLY A 107 1.23 -1.41 10.44
C GLY A 107 1.30 -2.17 11.76
N ARG A 108 1.58 -3.48 11.72
CA ARG A 108 1.62 -4.36 12.88
C ARG A 108 2.87 -4.12 13.71
N LEU A 109 2.75 -4.26 15.03
CA LEU A 109 3.89 -4.20 15.92
C LEU A 109 4.73 -5.49 15.77
N ALA A 110 5.92 -5.34 15.21
CA ALA A 110 6.86 -6.44 14.98
C ALA A 110 7.20 -7.17 16.29
N GLY A 111 7.31 -8.49 16.25
CA GLY A 111 7.62 -9.32 17.40
C GLY A 111 6.47 -9.51 18.41
N PHE A 112 5.37 -8.78 18.29
CA PHE A 112 4.26 -8.88 19.22
C PHE A 112 3.19 -9.85 18.71
N ARG A 113 3.37 -11.14 19.01
CA ARG A 113 2.53 -12.24 18.52
C ARG A 113 1.57 -12.79 19.59
N VAL A 114 0.87 -11.89 20.28
CA VAL A 114 -0.13 -12.27 21.29
C VAL A 114 -1.48 -12.44 20.63
N ASP A 115 -2.16 -13.55 20.85
CA ASP A 115 -3.38 -13.94 20.13
C ASP A 115 -4.47 -12.87 20.11
N TYR A 116 -4.75 -12.23 21.26
CA TYR A 116 -5.78 -11.19 21.30
C TYR A 116 -5.41 -9.98 20.41
N TYR A 117 -4.12 -9.62 20.35
CA TYR A 117 -3.64 -8.52 19.50
C TYR A 117 -3.75 -8.87 18.01
N LEU A 118 -3.34 -10.08 17.64
CA LEU A 118 -3.44 -10.53 16.24
C LEU A 118 -4.89 -10.64 15.77
N THR A 119 -5.78 -11.11 16.65
CA THR A 119 -7.22 -11.16 16.38
C THR A 119 -7.80 -9.76 16.19
N GLN A 120 -7.54 -8.85 17.13
CA GLN A 120 -7.97 -7.45 17.04
C GLN A 120 -7.41 -6.77 15.79
N TRP A 121 -6.13 -6.96 15.49
CA TRP A 121 -5.48 -6.42 14.30
C TRP A 121 -6.23 -6.87 13.04
N LYS A 122 -6.47 -8.16 12.88
CA LYS A 122 -7.15 -8.73 11.72
C LYS A 122 -8.57 -8.21 11.58
N GLU A 123 -9.37 -8.29 12.64
CA GLU A 123 -10.77 -7.88 12.61
C GLU A 123 -10.94 -6.39 12.29
N MET A 124 -10.14 -5.53 12.92
CA MET A 124 -10.25 -4.09 12.70
C MET A 124 -9.75 -3.68 11.31
N ASN A 125 -8.65 -4.28 10.81
CA ASN A 125 -8.21 -4.02 9.44
C ASN A 125 -9.22 -4.55 8.42
N ALA A 126 -9.72 -5.77 8.58
CA ALA A 126 -10.72 -6.33 7.67
C ALA A 126 -11.99 -5.46 7.62
N ALA A 127 -12.50 -5.01 8.75
CA ALA A 127 -13.66 -4.12 8.80
C ALA A 127 -13.40 -2.80 8.07
N PHE A 128 -12.30 -2.12 8.40
CA PHE A 128 -11.95 -0.84 7.80
C PHE A 128 -11.68 -0.92 6.30
N PHE A 129 -10.86 -1.88 5.86
CA PHE A 129 -10.52 -2.01 4.44
C PHE A 129 -11.68 -2.53 3.59
N ARG A 130 -12.66 -3.22 4.17
CA ARG A 130 -13.91 -3.58 3.50
C ARG A 130 -14.74 -2.32 3.20
N GLU A 131 -14.92 -1.44 4.18
CA GLU A 131 -15.60 -0.16 3.99
C GLU A 131 -14.85 0.76 3.01
N LEU A 132 -13.51 0.76 3.07
CA LEU A 132 -12.68 1.52 2.14
C LEU A 132 -12.86 1.02 0.70
N ALA A 133 -12.87 -0.30 0.50
CA ALA A 133 -13.05 -0.92 -0.81
C ALA A 133 -14.42 -0.61 -1.43
N GLU A 134 -15.48 -0.59 -0.63
CA GLU A 134 -16.82 -0.17 -1.05
C GLU A 134 -16.86 1.29 -1.46
N LYS A 135 -16.14 2.16 -0.73
CA LYS A 135 -16.08 3.60 -1.02
C LYS A 135 -15.28 3.94 -2.28
N TYR A 136 -14.26 3.13 -2.61
CA TYR A 136 -13.36 3.34 -3.75
C TYR A 136 -13.35 2.13 -4.69
N PRO A 137 -14.49 1.80 -5.34
CA PRO A 137 -14.62 0.55 -6.11
C PRO A 137 -13.74 0.49 -7.37
N GLU A 138 -13.26 1.65 -7.84
CA GLU A 138 -12.41 1.74 -9.04
C GLU A 138 -10.92 1.56 -8.74
N GLN A 139 -10.48 1.70 -7.48
CA GLN A 139 -9.09 1.53 -7.05
C GLN A 139 -8.89 0.18 -6.39
N GLN A 140 -7.75 -0.44 -6.69
CA GLN A 140 -7.26 -1.59 -5.93
C GLN A 140 -6.62 -1.13 -4.62
N ILE A 141 -6.79 -1.91 -3.59
CA ILE A 141 -6.16 -1.71 -2.28
C ILE A 141 -5.24 -2.90 -2.06
N TYR A 142 -3.96 -2.64 -1.80
CA TYR A 142 -2.98 -3.68 -1.54
C TYR A 142 -2.45 -3.56 -0.12
N MET A 143 -2.47 -4.66 0.62
CA MET A 143 -1.82 -4.75 1.94
C MET A 143 -0.45 -5.39 1.78
N GLU A 144 0.58 -4.68 2.19
CA GLU A 144 1.98 -5.07 2.03
C GLU A 144 2.58 -5.52 3.36
N ASN A 145 3.41 -6.59 3.30
CA ASN A 145 4.27 -6.97 4.40
C ASN A 145 5.35 -5.92 4.64
N MET A 146 5.55 -5.52 5.89
CA MET A 146 6.61 -4.58 6.27
C MET A 146 7.61 -5.24 7.22
N PHE A 147 7.35 -5.20 8.52
CA PHE A 147 8.18 -5.86 9.54
C PHE A 147 7.51 -7.14 10.07
N ASP A 148 6.70 -7.76 9.23
CA ASP A 148 6.04 -9.02 9.57
C ASP A 148 7.06 -10.15 9.56
N GLU A 149 7.14 -10.92 10.64
CA GLU A 149 8.14 -11.98 10.80
C GLU A 149 7.87 -13.21 9.93
N ALA A 150 6.61 -13.38 9.50
CA ALA A 150 6.14 -14.50 8.70
C ALA A 150 4.85 -14.12 7.94
N PRO A 151 4.52 -14.84 6.85
CA PRO A 151 3.37 -14.51 6.00
C PRO A 151 2.00 -14.81 6.61
N ASP A 152 1.90 -15.59 7.68
CA ASP A 152 0.68 -16.16 8.22
C ASP A 152 -0.39 -15.12 8.62
N VAL A 153 0.03 -14.00 9.20
CA VAL A 153 -0.90 -12.94 9.64
C VAL A 153 -1.50 -12.22 8.44
N LEU A 154 -0.66 -11.88 7.45
CA LEU A 154 -1.11 -11.26 6.21
C LEU A 154 -1.99 -12.21 5.39
N ALA A 155 -1.63 -13.49 5.31
CA ALA A 155 -2.46 -14.52 4.68
C ALA A 155 -3.82 -14.68 5.37
N GLY A 156 -3.85 -14.60 6.71
CA GLY A 156 -5.10 -14.62 7.47
C GLY A 156 -6.01 -13.42 7.18
N LEU A 157 -5.46 -12.24 6.90
CA LEU A 157 -6.24 -11.09 6.44
C LEU A 157 -6.69 -11.27 4.99
N ALA A 158 -5.82 -11.77 4.10
CA ALA A 158 -6.16 -12.03 2.71
C ALA A 158 -7.34 -13.01 2.59
N GLU A 159 -7.34 -14.09 3.37
CA GLU A 159 -8.46 -15.05 3.41
C GLU A 159 -9.76 -14.41 3.93
N GLU A 160 -9.68 -13.57 4.96
CA GLU A 160 -10.83 -12.82 5.50
C GLU A 160 -11.41 -11.85 4.46
N MET A 161 -10.57 -11.33 3.56
CA MET A 161 -10.92 -10.34 2.55
C MET A 161 -11.15 -10.93 1.14
N LYS A 162 -11.09 -12.23 0.95
CA LYS A 162 -11.11 -12.90 -0.37
C LYS A 162 -12.31 -12.58 -1.26
N GLU A 163 -13.46 -12.22 -0.66
CA GLU A 163 -14.67 -11.83 -1.40
C GLU A 163 -14.66 -10.35 -1.82
N VAL A 164 -13.69 -9.56 -1.36
CA VAL A 164 -13.55 -8.14 -1.70
C VAL A 164 -12.71 -8.01 -2.97
N LYS A 165 -13.35 -7.77 -4.11
CA LYS A 165 -12.76 -7.86 -5.46
C LYS A 165 -11.59 -6.89 -5.71
N ASN A 166 -11.60 -5.75 -5.03
CA ASN A 166 -10.58 -4.71 -5.17
C ASN A 166 -9.65 -4.64 -3.94
N PHE A 167 -9.50 -5.75 -3.20
CA PHE A 167 -8.50 -5.93 -2.17
C PHE A 167 -7.55 -7.06 -2.55
N GLY A 168 -6.26 -6.90 -2.27
CA GLY A 168 -5.23 -7.90 -2.50
C GLY A 168 -4.03 -7.69 -1.58
N VAL A 169 -3.03 -8.53 -1.75
CA VAL A 169 -1.76 -8.41 -1.03
C VAL A 169 -0.64 -7.98 -1.97
N CYS A 170 0.29 -7.23 -1.45
CA CYS A 170 1.57 -6.90 -2.08
C CYS A 170 2.68 -7.59 -1.30
N LEU A 171 3.54 -8.32 -1.98
CA LEU A 171 4.72 -8.92 -1.38
C LEU A 171 5.95 -8.07 -1.71
N ASP A 172 6.47 -7.37 -0.72
CA ASP A 172 7.79 -6.76 -0.80
C ASP A 172 8.86 -7.81 -0.44
N TYR A 173 9.70 -8.13 -1.43
CA TYR A 173 10.76 -9.12 -1.28
C TYR A 173 11.92 -8.65 -0.38
N ALA A 174 12.18 -7.34 -0.33
CA ALA A 174 13.22 -6.81 0.54
C ALA A 174 12.78 -6.90 2.02
N HIS A 175 11.52 -6.58 2.31
CA HIS A 175 10.95 -6.78 3.65
C HIS A 175 10.93 -8.27 4.02
N ALA A 176 10.48 -9.15 3.10
CA ALA A 176 10.48 -10.59 3.33
C ALA A 176 11.88 -11.16 3.58
N ALA A 177 12.92 -10.64 2.91
CA ALA A 177 14.30 -11.07 3.10
C ALA A 177 14.89 -10.70 4.48
N LEU A 178 14.26 -9.79 5.23
CA LEU A 178 14.65 -9.45 6.61
C LEU A 178 14.10 -10.44 7.64
N THR A 179 13.25 -11.38 7.22
CA THR A 179 12.60 -12.37 8.09
C THR A 179 13.37 -13.68 8.16
N GLY A 180 12.95 -14.58 9.05
CA GLY A 180 13.48 -15.95 9.09
C GLY A 180 12.86 -16.89 8.04
N CYS A 181 11.84 -16.42 7.29
CA CYS A 181 11.16 -17.19 6.25
C CYS A 181 11.83 -16.99 4.89
N THR A 182 11.83 -18.02 4.06
CA THR A 182 12.31 -17.93 2.68
C THR A 182 11.32 -17.18 1.79
N GLY A 183 11.79 -16.56 0.71
CA GLY A 183 10.91 -15.94 -0.28
C GLY A 183 9.90 -16.92 -0.89
N ARG A 184 10.26 -18.21 -0.97
CA ARG A 184 9.35 -19.29 -1.41
C ARG A 184 8.20 -19.48 -0.43
N GLU A 185 8.46 -19.56 0.88
CA GLU A 185 7.42 -19.69 1.91
C GLU A 185 6.46 -18.49 1.88
N TRP A 186 6.98 -17.27 1.67
CA TRP A 186 6.15 -16.10 1.48
C TRP A 186 5.21 -16.24 0.28
N VAL A 187 5.76 -16.59 -0.90
CA VAL A 187 4.95 -16.74 -2.12
C VAL A 187 3.92 -17.87 -1.99
N GLU A 188 4.33 -19.06 -1.51
CA GLU A 188 3.43 -20.21 -1.38
C GLU A 188 2.30 -19.99 -0.36
N THR A 189 2.53 -19.15 0.65
CA THR A 189 1.51 -18.84 1.68
C THR A 189 0.54 -17.76 1.23
N LEU A 190 0.98 -16.80 0.38
CA LEU A 190 0.14 -15.69 -0.10
C LEU A 190 -0.51 -15.95 -1.46
N ALA A 191 -0.17 -17.06 -2.14
CA ALA A 191 -0.76 -17.45 -3.43
C ALA A 191 -2.16 -18.03 -3.24
#